data_0eac17bc377d89ec86bb18b05b75a502
#
_entry.id   0eac17bc377d89ec86bb18b05b75a502
#
_cell.length_a   1.000
_cell.length_b   1.000
_cell.length_c   1.000
_cell.angle_alpha   90.00
_cell.angle_beta   90.00
_cell.angle_gamma   90.00
#
_symmetry.space_group_name_H-M   'P 1'
#
loop_
_entity.id
_entity.type
_entity.pdbx_description
1 polymer ?
#
loop_
_entity_poly.entity_id
_entity_poly.type
_entity_poly.pdbx_seq_one_letter_code
_entity_poly.pdbx_strand_id
1 'polypeptide(L)'
;FTRFLEFAAINDGEILNYKNIAADCGVSAPTVKEYFSILEETLLGYQLPAYTKTIKRRVIQAPKFYLFDIGIVNYLTHRRNLLPGSIDYGHALEHLMLQETIAYLSYSESDLQTAYWRTASGFEVDIIIFNPYSHDVKCAIEVKSCEEVQNRHLKGLRAFREEHPQCHSICISHDQAPRITDDGI
;
A
#
# COMPACT_ATOMS: atom_id res chain seq x y z
N PHE A 1 -23.48 9.46 -3.40
CA PHE A 1 -22.04 9.55 -3.70
C PHE A 1 -21.24 10.06 -2.49
N THR A 2 -21.69 11.12 -1.79
CA THR A 2 -20.97 11.68 -0.61
C THR A 2 -20.66 10.61 0.45
N ARG A 3 -21.66 9.79 0.80
CA ARG A 3 -21.46 8.69 1.74
C ARG A 3 -20.40 7.69 1.26
N PHE A 4 -20.34 7.42 -0.05
CA PHE A 4 -19.29 6.57 -0.63
C PHE A 4 -17.90 7.19 -0.45
N LEU A 5 -17.73 8.51 -0.63
CA LEU A 5 -16.44 9.18 -0.42
C LEU A 5 -15.93 9.03 1.01
N GLU A 6 -16.81 9.14 2.00
CA GLU A 6 -16.47 8.91 3.41
C GLU A 6 -15.99 7.47 3.64
N PHE A 7 -16.70 6.47 3.08
CA PHE A 7 -16.29 5.07 3.17
C PHE A 7 -15.01 4.77 2.38
N ALA A 8 -14.81 5.40 1.23
CA ALA A 8 -13.55 5.29 0.47
C ALA A 8 -12.37 5.82 1.30
N ALA A 9 -12.56 6.95 1.99
CA ALA A 9 -11.53 7.51 2.88
C ALA A 9 -11.28 6.66 4.15
N ILE A 10 -12.33 6.05 4.73
CA ILE A 10 -12.17 5.12 5.86
C ILE A 10 -11.37 3.87 5.47
N ASN A 11 -11.52 3.42 4.22
CA ASN A 11 -10.84 2.25 3.67
C ASN A 11 -9.57 2.61 2.87
N ASP A 12 -9.07 3.83 3.01
CA ASP A 12 -7.83 4.27 2.36
C ASP A 12 -6.65 3.40 2.82
N GLY A 13 -5.89 2.86 1.86
CA GLY A 13 -4.80 1.92 2.13
C GLY A 13 -5.23 0.49 2.48
N GLU A 14 -6.52 0.22 2.59
CA GLU A 14 -7.03 -1.12 2.91
C GLU A 14 -7.38 -1.90 1.63
N ILE A 15 -7.37 -3.24 1.75
CA ILE A 15 -7.77 -4.14 0.67
C ILE A 15 -9.26 -3.99 0.41
N LEU A 16 -9.63 -3.66 -0.83
CA LEU A 16 -11.00 -3.38 -1.20
C LEU A 16 -11.93 -4.60 -1.06
N ASN A 17 -12.94 -4.44 -0.24
CA ASN A 17 -14.09 -5.35 -0.19
C ASN A 17 -15.34 -4.65 -0.71
N TYR A 18 -15.57 -4.72 -2.01
CA TYR A 18 -16.70 -4.05 -2.68
C TYR A 18 -18.06 -4.44 -2.10
N LYS A 19 -18.24 -5.67 -1.58
CA LYS A 19 -19.51 -6.11 -0.99
C LYS A 19 -19.78 -5.42 0.34
N ASN A 20 -18.76 -5.29 1.19
CA ASN A 20 -18.90 -4.61 2.48
C ASN A 20 -19.17 -3.13 2.27
N ILE A 21 -18.35 -2.47 1.41
CA ILE A 21 -18.54 -1.04 1.08
C ILE A 21 -19.93 -0.80 0.48
N ALA A 22 -20.42 -1.69 -0.37
CA ALA A 22 -21.76 -1.60 -0.96
C ALA A 22 -22.87 -1.66 0.10
N ALA A 23 -22.76 -2.58 1.07
CA ALA A 23 -23.69 -2.69 2.18
C ALA A 23 -23.71 -1.40 3.02
N ASP A 24 -22.53 -0.88 3.36
CA ASP A 24 -22.37 0.34 4.14
C ASP A 24 -22.89 1.59 3.42
N CYS A 25 -22.72 1.66 2.10
CA CYS A 25 -23.20 2.77 1.26
C CYS A 25 -24.69 2.65 0.87
N GLY A 26 -25.30 1.49 1.04
CA GLY A 26 -26.67 1.23 0.63
C GLY A 26 -26.86 1.18 -0.90
N VAL A 27 -25.84 0.69 -1.64
CA VAL A 27 -25.84 0.55 -3.10
C VAL A 27 -25.40 -0.85 -3.51
N SER A 28 -25.38 -1.17 -4.79
CA SER A 28 -24.89 -2.46 -5.28
C SER A 28 -23.35 -2.50 -5.36
N ALA A 29 -22.75 -3.69 -5.26
CA ALA A 29 -21.30 -3.85 -5.43
C ALA A 29 -20.79 -3.41 -6.85
N PRO A 30 -21.51 -3.64 -7.96
CA PRO A 30 -21.17 -3.04 -9.25
C PRO A 30 -21.12 -1.52 -9.21
N THR A 31 -22.10 -0.86 -8.57
CA THR A 31 -22.13 0.61 -8.41
C THR A 31 -20.91 1.12 -7.62
N VAL A 32 -20.48 0.41 -6.57
CA VAL A 32 -19.27 0.77 -5.83
C VAL A 32 -18.02 0.67 -6.72
N LYS A 33 -17.92 -0.38 -7.54
CA LYS A 33 -16.80 -0.51 -8.50
C LYS A 33 -16.77 0.65 -9.48
N GLU A 34 -17.93 1.04 -10.02
CA GLU A 34 -18.06 2.19 -10.90
C GLU A 34 -17.64 3.50 -10.21
N TYR A 35 -18.00 3.69 -8.96
CA TYR A 35 -17.58 4.86 -8.19
C TYR A 35 -16.07 4.92 -7.99
N PHE A 36 -15.40 3.79 -7.70
CA PHE A 36 -13.94 3.74 -7.66
C PHE A 36 -13.31 4.02 -9.01
N SER A 37 -13.88 3.49 -10.12
CA SER A 37 -13.42 3.81 -11.48
C SER A 37 -13.49 5.31 -11.77
N ILE A 38 -14.59 5.97 -11.36
CA ILE A 38 -14.73 7.43 -11.49
C ILE A 38 -13.62 8.17 -10.71
N LEU A 39 -13.29 7.74 -9.49
CA LEU A 39 -12.21 8.36 -8.73
C LEU A 39 -10.85 8.19 -9.44
N GLU A 40 -10.58 7.04 -10.05
CA GLU A 40 -9.37 6.81 -10.83
C GLU A 40 -9.32 7.64 -12.11
N GLU A 41 -10.39 7.64 -12.90
CA GLU A 41 -10.49 8.41 -14.16
C GLU A 41 -10.40 9.92 -13.93
N THR A 42 -10.84 10.40 -12.78
CA THR A 42 -10.75 11.81 -12.38
C THR A 42 -9.49 12.15 -11.59
N LEU A 43 -8.54 11.21 -11.44
CA LEU A 43 -7.29 11.36 -10.71
C LEU A 43 -7.46 11.72 -9.22
N LEU A 44 -8.61 11.39 -8.65
CA LEU A 44 -8.88 11.59 -7.22
C LEU A 44 -8.43 10.43 -6.34
N GLY A 45 -7.94 9.37 -6.94
CA GLY A 45 -7.36 8.23 -6.27
C GLY A 45 -6.84 7.20 -7.26
N TYR A 46 -6.26 6.13 -6.75
CA TYR A 46 -5.70 5.04 -7.55
C TYR A 46 -5.79 3.71 -6.81
N GLN A 47 -5.90 2.64 -7.58
CA GLN A 47 -5.83 1.28 -7.06
C GLN A 47 -4.39 0.78 -7.11
N LEU A 48 -3.87 0.35 -5.97
CA LEU A 48 -2.60 -0.36 -5.87
C LEU A 48 -2.89 -1.86 -6.07
N PRO A 49 -2.48 -2.48 -7.18
CA PRO A 49 -2.74 -3.88 -7.44
C PRO A 49 -1.94 -4.79 -6.52
N ALA A 50 -2.40 -6.02 -6.34
CA ALA A 50 -1.62 -7.04 -5.67
C ALA A 50 -0.53 -7.60 -6.61
N TYR A 51 0.70 -7.76 -6.11
CA TYR A 51 1.74 -8.51 -6.80
C TYR A 51 1.45 -10.01 -6.70
N THR A 52 1.10 -10.65 -7.83
CA THR A 52 0.60 -12.02 -7.86
C THR A 52 1.59 -13.03 -8.47
N LYS A 53 2.75 -12.59 -8.91
CA LYS A 53 3.79 -13.45 -9.48
C LYS A 53 4.61 -14.12 -8.39
N THR A 54 3.97 -14.99 -7.64
CA THR A 54 4.60 -15.81 -6.59
C THR A 54 4.38 -17.28 -6.89
N ILE A 55 5.36 -18.14 -6.54
CA ILE A 55 5.33 -19.57 -6.81
C ILE A 55 4.93 -20.33 -5.57
N LYS A 56 5.42 -19.90 -4.40
CA LYS A 56 5.33 -20.67 -3.15
C LYS A 56 4.11 -20.33 -2.29
N ARG A 57 3.52 -19.15 -2.46
CA ARG A 57 2.49 -18.63 -1.52
C ARG A 57 1.22 -18.21 -2.25
N ARG A 58 0.08 -18.53 -1.63
CA ARG A 58 -1.20 -17.99 -2.08
C ARG A 58 -1.30 -16.54 -1.62
N VAL A 59 -1.47 -15.62 -2.57
CA VAL A 59 -1.62 -14.19 -2.33
C VAL A 59 -3.07 -13.72 -2.46
N ILE A 60 -3.39 -12.64 -1.76
CA ILE A 60 -4.65 -11.91 -1.91
C ILE A 60 -4.56 -11.12 -3.22
N GLN A 61 -5.64 -11.10 -4.00
CA GLN A 61 -5.64 -10.49 -5.35
C GLN A 61 -6.43 -9.18 -5.43
N ALA A 62 -7.28 -8.88 -4.43
CA ALA A 62 -8.05 -7.65 -4.44
C ALA A 62 -7.11 -6.45 -4.26
N PRO A 63 -7.31 -5.32 -4.98
CA PRO A 63 -6.44 -4.15 -4.86
C PRO A 63 -6.65 -3.43 -3.51
N LYS A 64 -5.66 -2.65 -3.10
CA LYS A 64 -5.83 -1.55 -2.15
C LYS A 64 -6.26 -0.31 -2.92
N PHE A 65 -6.91 0.64 -2.26
CA PHE A 65 -7.25 1.94 -2.84
C PHE A 65 -6.68 3.06 -1.99
N TYR A 66 -6.13 4.07 -2.64
CA TYR A 66 -5.61 5.27 -2.00
C TYR A 66 -6.23 6.51 -2.67
N LEU A 67 -6.71 7.46 -1.89
CA LEU A 67 -7.03 8.80 -2.37
C LEU A 67 -5.76 9.53 -2.79
N PHE A 68 -5.88 10.55 -3.62
CA PHE A 68 -4.71 11.26 -4.18
C PHE A 68 -3.91 12.08 -3.14
N ASP A 69 -4.47 12.29 -1.95
CA ASP A 69 -3.83 13.09 -0.89
C ASP A 69 -4.33 12.69 0.50
N ILE A 70 -3.39 12.47 1.43
CA ILE A 70 -3.69 12.06 2.81
C ILE A 70 -4.46 13.14 3.59
N GLY A 71 -4.32 14.41 3.24
CA GLY A 71 -5.09 15.51 3.85
C GLY A 71 -6.57 15.40 3.53
N ILE A 72 -6.92 14.92 2.34
CA ILE A 72 -8.32 14.63 1.95
C ILE A 72 -8.86 13.46 2.76
N VAL A 73 -8.07 12.38 2.95
CA VAL A 73 -8.43 11.27 3.83
C VAL A 73 -8.74 11.77 5.22
N ASN A 74 -7.83 12.55 5.81
CA ASN A 74 -7.98 13.10 7.16
C ASN A 74 -9.19 14.02 7.28
N TYR A 75 -9.46 14.83 6.26
CA TYR A 75 -10.65 15.70 6.22
C TYR A 75 -11.94 14.90 6.20
N LEU A 76 -12.06 13.92 5.30
CA LEU A 76 -13.25 13.09 5.13
C LEU A 76 -13.51 12.15 6.32
N THR A 77 -12.46 11.70 7.00
CA THR A 77 -12.54 10.83 8.19
C THR A 77 -12.56 11.61 9.51
N HIS A 78 -12.55 12.95 9.45
CA HIS A 78 -12.50 13.83 10.63
C HIS A 78 -11.27 13.61 11.54
N ARG A 79 -10.18 13.06 11.00
CA ARG A 79 -8.92 12.88 11.72
C ARG A 79 -8.20 14.23 11.81
N ARG A 80 -8.15 14.80 13.01
CA ARG A 80 -7.57 16.15 13.21
C ARG A 80 -6.12 16.12 13.65
N ASN A 81 -5.71 15.08 14.34
CA ASN A 81 -4.37 14.97 14.92
C ASN A 81 -3.78 13.60 14.61
N LEU A 82 -2.73 13.59 13.80
CA LEU A 82 -1.91 12.40 13.56
C LEU A 82 -0.81 12.36 14.63
N LEU A 83 -1.04 11.61 15.69
CA LEU A 83 -0.06 11.47 16.77
C LEU A 83 0.95 10.37 16.40
N PRO A 84 2.27 10.64 16.49
CA PRO A 84 3.30 9.62 16.29
C PRO A 84 3.02 8.38 17.13
N GLY A 85 3.18 7.20 16.53
CA GLY A 85 2.88 5.92 17.17
C GLY A 85 1.41 5.49 17.15
N SER A 86 0.49 6.33 16.68
CA SER A 86 -0.90 5.91 16.45
C SER A 86 -1.04 5.09 15.15
N ILE A 87 -2.10 4.30 15.05
CA ILE A 87 -2.44 3.54 13.84
C ILE A 87 -2.66 4.51 12.66
N ASP A 88 -3.41 5.59 12.88
CA ASP A 88 -3.68 6.60 11.85
C ASP A 88 -2.40 7.25 11.32
N TYR A 89 -1.41 7.48 12.18
CA TYR A 89 -0.11 7.98 11.76
C TYR A 89 0.66 6.96 10.92
N GLY A 90 0.59 5.68 11.28
CA GLY A 90 1.18 4.59 10.50
C GLY A 90 0.61 4.52 9.08
N HIS A 91 -0.72 4.55 8.96
CA HIS A 91 -1.41 4.59 7.67
C HIS A 91 -1.05 5.84 6.85
N ALA A 92 -1.00 7.01 7.49
CA ALA A 92 -0.62 8.23 6.80
C ALA A 92 0.83 8.20 6.27
N LEU A 93 1.75 7.59 7.02
CA LEU A 93 3.14 7.43 6.59
C LEU A 93 3.25 6.44 5.42
N GLU A 94 2.54 5.30 5.47
CA GLU A 94 2.47 4.33 4.35
C GLU A 94 1.94 5.00 3.09
N HIS A 95 0.82 5.73 3.20
CA HIS A 95 0.22 6.47 2.10
C HIS A 95 1.20 7.48 1.51
N LEU A 96 1.85 8.30 2.34
CA LEU A 96 2.85 9.28 1.90
C LEU A 96 4.02 8.59 1.16
N MET A 97 4.57 7.52 1.71
CA MET A 97 5.68 6.81 1.08
C MET A 97 5.30 6.20 -0.26
N LEU A 98 4.07 5.70 -0.39
CA LEU A 98 3.56 5.21 -1.66
C LEU A 98 3.39 6.33 -2.69
N GLN A 99 2.82 7.49 -2.29
CA GLN A 99 2.68 8.66 -3.16
C GLN A 99 4.04 9.15 -3.68
N GLU A 100 5.02 9.31 -2.78
CA GLU A 100 6.38 9.71 -3.15
C GLU A 100 7.04 8.69 -4.10
N THR A 101 6.82 7.41 -3.88
CA THR A 101 7.32 6.35 -4.76
C THR A 101 6.71 6.44 -6.15
N ILE A 102 5.39 6.61 -6.26
CA ILE A 102 4.69 6.75 -7.54
C ILE A 102 5.15 8.03 -8.27
N ALA A 103 5.24 9.15 -7.54
CA ALA A 103 5.69 10.42 -8.08
C ALA A 103 7.14 10.31 -8.62
N TYR A 104 8.04 9.70 -7.86
CA TYR A 104 9.42 9.48 -8.29
C TYR A 104 9.51 8.64 -9.56
N LEU A 105 8.78 7.52 -9.63
CA LEU A 105 8.76 6.66 -10.80
C LEU A 105 8.20 7.39 -12.03
N SER A 106 7.15 8.20 -11.85
CA SER A 106 6.58 9.02 -12.92
C SER A 106 7.54 10.09 -13.43
N TYR A 107 8.19 10.83 -12.53
CA TYR A 107 9.13 11.90 -12.91
C TYR A 107 10.43 11.38 -13.52
N SER A 108 10.84 10.16 -13.14
CA SER A 108 12.02 9.52 -13.72
C SER A 108 11.76 8.84 -15.08
N GLU A 109 10.55 8.99 -15.63
CA GLU A 109 10.10 8.33 -16.87
C GLU A 109 10.34 6.82 -16.84
N SER A 110 10.18 6.21 -15.67
CA SER A 110 10.43 4.80 -15.43
C SER A 110 9.26 3.94 -15.89
N ASP A 111 9.54 2.85 -16.59
CA ASP A 111 8.53 1.82 -16.94
C ASP A 111 8.15 0.92 -15.74
N LEU A 112 8.71 1.17 -14.55
CA LEU A 112 8.42 0.38 -13.36
C LEU A 112 7.04 0.71 -12.80
N GLN A 113 6.41 -0.29 -12.22
CA GLN A 113 5.11 -0.18 -11.57
C GLN A 113 5.20 -0.53 -10.10
N THR A 114 4.19 -0.08 -9.35
CA THR A 114 4.01 -0.40 -7.94
C THR A 114 2.90 -1.43 -7.75
N ALA A 115 3.06 -2.28 -6.74
CA ALA A 115 2.05 -3.20 -6.25
C ALA A 115 2.24 -3.37 -4.74
N TYR A 116 1.27 -3.94 -4.04
CA TYR A 116 1.48 -4.47 -2.70
C TYR A 116 1.57 -6.00 -2.76
N TRP A 117 2.11 -6.64 -1.73
CA TRP A 117 2.08 -8.10 -1.63
C TRP A 117 1.54 -8.53 -0.27
N ARG A 118 0.56 -9.43 -0.29
CA ARG A 118 -0.01 -10.01 0.93
C ARG A 118 -0.40 -11.46 0.73
N THR A 119 0.06 -12.32 1.62
CA THR A 119 -0.27 -13.75 1.60
C THR A 119 -1.52 -14.04 2.41
N ALA A 120 -2.18 -15.17 2.12
CA ALA A 120 -3.28 -15.68 2.93
C ALA A 120 -2.85 -16.05 4.37
N SER A 121 -1.55 -16.27 4.61
CA SER A 121 -0.97 -16.54 5.93
C SER A 121 -0.58 -15.28 6.73
N GLY A 122 -0.83 -14.08 6.17
CA GLY A 122 -0.65 -12.81 6.87
C GLY A 122 0.72 -12.15 6.73
N PHE A 123 1.62 -12.65 5.86
CA PHE A 123 2.81 -11.88 5.47
C PHE A 123 2.39 -10.76 4.51
N GLU A 124 2.97 -9.58 4.69
CA GLU A 124 2.69 -8.40 3.87
C GLU A 124 3.98 -7.64 3.56
N VAL A 125 4.01 -7.00 2.39
CA VAL A 125 4.98 -5.97 2.00
C VAL A 125 4.19 -4.83 1.40
N ASP A 126 4.43 -3.61 1.88
CA ASP A 126 3.59 -2.46 1.58
C ASP A 126 3.76 -2.00 0.12
N ILE A 127 5.00 -1.96 -0.40
CA ILE A 127 5.27 -1.50 -1.75
C ILE A 127 6.26 -2.44 -2.44
N ILE A 128 5.87 -2.99 -3.58
CA ILE A 128 6.73 -3.74 -4.50
C ILE A 128 6.92 -2.89 -5.75
N ILE A 129 8.17 -2.65 -6.14
CA ILE A 129 8.54 -1.96 -7.38
C ILE A 129 9.06 -3.01 -8.36
N PHE A 130 8.42 -3.15 -9.51
CA PHE A 130 8.73 -4.20 -10.47
C PHE A 130 8.56 -3.74 -11.93
N ASN A 131 9.21 -4.43 -12.84
CA ASN A 131 9.00 -4.24 -14.28
C ASN A 131 7.75 -5.04 -14.71
N PRO A 132 6.71 -4.41 -15.30
CA PRO A 132 5.46 -5.09 -15.67
C PRO A 132 5.64 -6.10 -16.83
N TYR A 133 6.68 -5.96 -17.63
CA TYR A 133 6.93 -6.83 -18.79
C TYR A 133 7.76 -8.06 -18.43
N SER A 134 8.89 -7.84 -17.73
CA SER A 134 9.77 -8.95 -17.31
C SER A 134 9.35 -9.59 -15.98
N HIS A 135 8.52 -8.91 -15.20
CA HIS A 135 8.16 -9.24 -13.82
C HIS A 135 9.35 -9.24 -12.84
N ASP A 136 10.49 -8.63 -13.25
CA ASP A 136 11.62 -8.46 -12.35
C ASP A 136 11.27 -7.50 -11.23
N VAL A 137 11.39 -7.96 -9.99
CA VAL A 137 11.24 -7.12 -8.82
C VAL A 137 12.54 -6.38 -8.56
N LYS A 138 12.47 -5.05 -8.51
CA LYS A 138 13.61 -4.19 -8.23
C LYS A 138 13.74 -3.91 -6.74
N CYS A 139 12.62 -3.59 -6.08
CA CYS A 139 12.62 -3.23 -4.68
C CYS A 139 11.34 -3.70 -3.98
N ALA A 140 11.48 -4.09 -2.72
CA ALA A 140 10.40 -4.39 -1.79
C ALA A 140 10.57 -3.47 -0.57
N ILE A 141 9.54 -2.68 -0.27
CA ILE A 141 9.58 -1.65 0.77
C ILE A 141 8.51 -1.96 1.81
N GLU A 142 8.92 -1.97 3.05
CA GLU A 142 8.06 -2.01 4.24
C GLU A 142 8.10 -0.64 4.92
N VAL A 143 6.97 -0.13 5.39
CA VAL A 143 6.88 1.16 6.06
C VAL A 143 6.45 0.95 7.52
N LYS A 144 7.20 1.49 8.45
CA LYS A 144 6.92 1.37 9.89
C LYS A 144 7.09 2.71 10.59
N SER A 145 6.04 3.17 11.25
CA SER A 145 6.04 4.42 12.02
C SER A 145 6.66 4.28 13.42
N CYS A 146 7.69 3.45 13.56
CA CYS A 146 8.39 3.24 14.82
C CYS A 146 9.79 3.87 14.80
N GLU A 147 10.30 4.23 15.98
CA GLU A 147 11.64 4.80 16.16
C GLU A 147 12.74 3.73 16.17
N GLU A 148 12.37 2.44 16.28
CA GLU A 148 13.28 1.32 16.22
C GLU A 148 12.63 0.12 15.54
N VAL A 149 13.16 -0.24 14.37
CA VAL A 149 12.74 -1.43 13.62
C VAL A 149 13.26 -2.69 14.29
N GLN A 150 12.38 -3.64 14.55
CA GLN A 150 12.69 -4.94 15.15
C GLN A 150 12.52 -6.05 14.11
N ASN A 151 13.15 -7.21 14.37
CA ASN A 151 13.09 -8.39 13.50
C ASN A 151 11.66 -8.83 13.13
N ARG A 152 10.70 -8.62 14.01
CA ARG A 152 9.29 -8.94 13.76
C ARG A 152 8.68 -8.09 12.63
N HIS A 153 9.17 -6.86 12.44
CA HIS A 153 8.71 -5.92 11.42
C HIS A 153 9.20 -6.30 10.01
N LEU A 154 10.27 -7.09 9.92
CA LEU A 154 10.90 -7.49 8.66
C LEU A 154 10.44 -8.86 8.14
N LYS A 155 9.49 -9.51 8.82
CA LYS A 155 9.01 -10.86 8.44
C LYS A 155 8.42 -10.90 7.03
N GLY A 156 7.68 -9.86 6.63
CA GLY A 156 7.10 -9.74 5.29
C GLY A 156 8.19 -9.69 4.22
N LEU A 157 9.16 -8.78 4.37
CA LEU A 157 10.29 -8.64 3.45
C LEU A 157 11.09 -9.93 3.33
N ARG A 158 11.39 -10.61 4.44
CA ARG A 158 12.11 -11.89 4.42
C ARG A 158 11.33 -12.98 3.69
N ALA A 159 10.03 -13.09 3.97
CA ALA A 159 9.17 -14.04 3.30
C ALA A 159 9.06 -13.78 1.78
N PHE A 160 9.02 -12.51 1.38
CA PHE A 160 9.00 -12.12 -0.02
C PHE A 160 10.32 -12.44 -0.72
N ARG A 161 11.45 -12.17 -0.06
CA ARG A 161 12.80 -12.45 -0.58
C ARG A 161 13.10 -13.93 -0.82
N GLU A 162 12.41 -14.85 -0.14
CA GLU A 162 12.56 -16.28 -0.43
C GLU A 162 12.17 -16.66 -1.88
N GLU A 163 11.30 -15.85 -2.50
CA GLU A 163 10.85 -16.02 -3.89
C GLU A 163 11.54 -15.04 -4.85
N HIS A 164 12.04 -13.92 -4.32
CA HIS A 164 12.67 -12.84 -5.07
C HIS A 164 14.04 -12.47 -4.48
N PRO A 165 15.05 -13.37 -4.49
CA PRO A 165 16.31 -13.15 -3.77
C PRO A 165 17.16 -12.01 -4.31
N GLN A 166 16.90 -11.54 -5.53
CA GLN A 166 17.61 -10.44 -6.16
C GLN A 166 16.99 -9.07 -5.90
N CYS A 167 15.83 -9.00 -5.25
CA CYS A 167 15.19 -7.72 -4.96
C CYS A 167 15.90 -6.99 -3.80
N HIS A 168 16.04 -5.67 -3.93
CA HIS A 168 16.44 -4.83 -2.81
C HIS A 168 15.29 -4.78 -1.81
N SER A 169 15.61 -5.01 -0.53
CA SER A 169 14.62 -4.97 0.55
C SER A 169 14.93 -3.82 1.49
N ILE A 170 13.97 -2.94 1.69
CA ILE A 170 14.13 -1.70 2.46
C ILE A 170 12.99 -1.61 3.47
N CYS A 171 13.31 -1.24 4.71
CA CYS A 171 12.34 -0.82 5.71
C CYS A 171 12.50 0.67 5.96
N ILE A 172 11.45 1.45 5.66
CA ILE A 172 11.39 2.88 5.96
C ILE A 172 10.81 3.06 7.36
N SER A 173 11.50 3.82 8.20
CA SER A 173 11.10 4.03 9.59
C SER A 173 11.57 5.37 10.14
N HIS A 174 11.30 5.63 11.41
CA HIS A 174 11.84 6.75 12.17
C HIS A 174 13.12 6.40 12.96
N ASP A 175 13.83 5.33 12.60
CA ASP A 175 15.15 5.04 13.16
C ASP A 175 16.07 6.26 13.01
N GLN A 176 16.83 6.59 14.06
CA GLN A 176 17.69 7.79 14.07
C GLN A 176 18.84 7.73 13.06
N ALA A 177 19.25 6.54 12.65
CA ALA A 177 20.29 6.31 11.67
C ALA A 177 19.97 5.11 10.79
N PRO A 178 20.31 5.17 9.49
CA PRO A 178 20.20 3.99 8.62
C PRO A 178 21.12 2.87 9.11
N ARG A 179 20.63 1.66 9.05
CA ARG A 179 21.38 0.45 9.41
C ARG A 179 21.06 -0.68 8.44
N ILE A 180 21.97 -1.62 8.35
CA ILE A 180 21.81 -2.83 7.52
C ILE A 180 21.77 -4.00 8.47
N THR A 181 20.77 -4.86 8.33
CA THR A 181 20.67 -6.10 9.09
C THR A 181 21.66 -7.15 8.56
N ASP A 182 21.93 -8.20 9.35
CA ASP A 182 22.85 -9.29 8.96
C ASP A 182 22.46 -9.96 7.65
N ASP A 183 21.19 -9.95 7.33
CA ASP A 183 20.63 -10.49 6.08
C ASP A 183 20.45 -9.43 4.97
N GLY A 184 20.97 -8.22 5.15
CA GLY A 184 21.06 -7.18 4.13
C GLY A 184 19.74 -6.45 3.82
N ILE A 185 18.88 -6.24 4.83
CA ILE A 185 17.69 -5.36 4.77
C ILE A 185 18.03 -4.04 5.42
#